data_32120c6547d31febe155ef85025ce3e2
#
_entry.id   32120c6547d31febe155ef85025ce3e2
#
_cell.length_a   1.000
_cell.length_b   1.000
_cell.length_c   1.000
_cell.angle_alpha   90.00
_cell.angle_beta   90.00
_cell.angle_gamma   90.00
#
_symmetry.space_group_name_H-M   'P 1'
#
loop_
_entity.id
_entity.type
_entity.pdbx_description
1 polymer ?
#
loop_
_entity_poly.entity_id
_entity_poly.type
_entity_poly.pdbx_seq_one_letter_code
_entity_poly.pdbx_strand_id
1 'polypeptide(L)'
;SNAPGGQVLPPAYIAEVAQLARSRGLAMHLDGARMFNAATANAARNGTDVYDEARALCSHFDSASLCLSKGLGAPVGSLVLGSRDFIRQARRTRKILGGGMRQAGVLAAAGHYALQHHVRRLAEDHARLDRLAQGLAEANRSHPALQGKITVLPWQTNILFTDLHAEVAPAFTAWLAQ
;
A
#
# COMPACT_ATOMS: atom_id res chain seq x y z
N SER A 1 2.39 5.04 1.01
CA SER A 1 2.66 4.15 -0.14
C SER A 1 1.72 4.34 -1.34
N ASN A 2 0.88 5.37 -1.39
CA ASN A 2 -0.01 5.58 -2.54
C ASN A 2 0.57 6.60 -3.53
N ALA A 3 0.72 7.78 -3.08
CA ALA A 3 1.41 8.85 -3.77
C ALA A 3 2.60 9.21 -2.87
N PRO A 4 3.74 9.27 -3.36
CA PRO A 4 4.30 9.18 -4.70
C PRO A 4 4.83 7.77 -5.01
N GLY A 5 4.22 7.06 -5.99
CA GLY A 5 4.85 5.88 -6.58
C GLY A 5 5.07 4.66 -5.69
N GLY A 6 4.23 4.42 -4.67
CA GLY A 6 4.40 3.27 -3.78
C GLY A 6 5.59 3.35 -2.83
N GLN A 7 6.18 4.51 -2.64
CA GLN A 7 7.29 4.74 -1.73
C GLN A 7 6.88 4.51 -0.27
N VAL A 8 7.78 3.97 0.52
CA VAL A 8 7.61 3.75 1.97
C VAL A 8 8.23 4.92 2.72
N LEU A 9 7.44 5.58 3.56
CA LEU A 9 7.96 6.64 4.43
C LEU A 9 8.98 6.03 5.41
N PRO A 10 10.15 6.67 5.60
CA PRO A 10 11.15 6.19 6.55
C PRO A 10 10.57 6.10 7.97
N PRO A 11 10.81 4.99 8.70
CA PRO A 11 10.32 4.85 10.08
C PRO A 11 10.74 6.00 11.01
N ALA A 12 11.97 6.49 10.87
CA ALA A 12 12.47 7.62 11.64
C ALA A 12 11.64 8.90 11.40
N TYR A 13 11.28 9.19 10.15
CA TYR A 13 10.42 10.32 9.83
C TYR A 13 9.05 10.20 10.48
N ILE A 14 8.45 9.00 10.45
CA ILE A 14 7.15 8.75 11.09
C ILE A 14 7.26 8.98 12.61
N ALA A 15 8.34 8.51 13.22
CA ALA A 15 8.59 8.71 14.66
C ALA A 15 8.73 10.20 15.04
N GLU A 16 9.45 10.98 14.26
CA GLU A 16 9.61 12.42 14.46
C GLU A 16 8.28 13.17 14.35
N VAL A 17 7.48 12.85 13.32
CA VAL A 17 6.14 13.41 13.13
C VAL A 17 5.21 13.04 14.30
N ALA A 18 5.29 11.79 14.77
CA ALA A 18 4.49 11.33 15.90
C ALA A 18 4.89 12.05 17.21
N GLN A 19 6.17 12.27 17.43
CA GLN A 19 6.65 13.05 18.58
C GLN A 19 6.15 14.49 18.53
N LEU A 20 6.23 15.14 17.37
CA LEU A 20 5.73 16.49 17.18
C LEU A 20 4.21 16.56 17.42
N ALA A 21 3.44 15.64 16.85
CA ALA A 21 1.99 15.58 17.05
C ALA A 21 1.62 15.45 18.53
N ARG A 22 2.26 14.53 19.25
CA ARG A 22 2.05 14.33 20.69
C ARG A 22 2.40 15.57 21.50
N SER A 23 3.49 16.26 21.19
CA SER A 23 3.88 17.49 21.89
C SER A 23 2.89 18.64 21.69
N ARG A 24 2.03 18.55 20.69
CA ARG A 24 0.97 19.51 20.38
C ARG A 24 -0.43 19.01 20.77
N GLY A 25 -0.53 17.86 21.44
CA GLY A 25 -1.83 17.25 21.80
C GLY A 25 -2.66 16.79 20.60
N LEU A 26 -2.04 16.52 19.47
CA LEU A 26 -2.71 16.09 18.25
C LEU A 26 -2.73 14.56 18.16
N ALA A 27 -3.89 14.01 17.78
CA ALA A 27 -4.02 12.61 17.46
C ALA A 27 -3.52 12.34 16.02
N MET A 28 -2.94 11.17 15.81
CA MET A 28 -2.47 10.73 14.49
C MET A 28 -3.33 9.60 13.93
N HIS A 29 -3.75 9.74 12.69
CA HIS A 29 -4.43 8.69 11.94
C HIS A 29 -3.57 8.22 10.77
N LEU A 30 -3.40 6.91 10.63
CA LEU A 30 -2.73 6.29 9.49
C LEU A 30 -3.76 5.97 8.40
N ASP A 31 -3.68 6.65 7.24
CA ASP A 31 -4.22 6.05 6.01
C ASP A 31 -3.29 4.92 5.57
N GLY A 32 -3.58 3.75 6.10
CA GLY A 32 -2.82 2.52 5.89
C GLY A 32 -3.35 1.67 4.73
N ALA A 33 -3.93 2.28 3.70
CA ALA A 33 -4.55 1.58 2.58
C ALA A 33 -3.65 0.48 1.97
N ARG A 34 -2.33 0.66 2.01
CA ARG A 34 -1.32 -0.34 1.61
C ARG A 34 -0.25 -0.55 2.69
N MET A 35 -0.64 -0.51 3.95
CA MET A 35 0.26 -0.65 5.09
C MET A 35 1.07 -1.95 5.02
N PHE A 36 0.44 -3.08 4.68
CA PHE A 36 1.15 -4.34 4.56
C PHE A 36 2.18 -4.39 3.42
N ASN A 37 1.99 -3.61 2.34
CA ASN A 37 3.04 -3.47 1.34
C ASN A 37 4.26 -2.71 1.92
N ALA A 38 4.02 -1.66 2.71
CA ALA A 38 5.11 -0.95 3.39
C ALA A 38 5.82 -1.87 4.40
N ALA A 39 5.06 -2.62 5.21
CA ALA A 39 5.61 -3.58 6.16
C ALA A 39 6.42 -4.69 5.45
N THR A 40 5.94 -5.21 4.30
CA THR A 40 6.67 -6.19 3.49
C THR A 40 8.00 -5.64 2.97
N ALA A 41 8.01 -4.40 2.49
CA ALA A 41 9.24 -3.76 2.02
C ALA A 41 10.25 -3.53 3.17
N ASN A 42 9.77 -3.12 4.35
CA ASN A 42 10.62 -2.98 5.53
C ASN A 42 11.14 -4.33 6.01
N ALA A 43 10.29 -5.34 6.09
CA ALA A 43 10.67 -6.70 6.49
C ALA A 43 11.77 -7.28 5.59
N ALA A 44 11.65 -7.10 4.28
CA ALA A 44 12.68 -7.52 3.32
C ALA A 44 14.01 -6.79 3.53
N ARG A 45 13.96 -5.49 3.87
CA ARG A 45 15.16 -4.67 4.12
C ARG A 45 15.84 -5.01 5.44
N ASN A 46 15.04 -5.27 6.48
CA ASN A 46 15.51 -5.44 7.85
C ASN A 46 15.76 -6.91 8.23
N GLY A 47 15.33 -7.89 7.41
CA GLY A 47 15.37 -9.30 7.75
C GLY A 47 14.40 -9.69 8.87
N THR A 48 13.28 -8.99 9.01
CA THR A 48 12.29 -9.14 10.08
C THR A 48 10.99 -9.78 9.60
N ASP A 49 10.07 -10.07 10.52
CA ASP A 49 8.73 -10.54 10.17
C ASP A 49 7.81 -9.38 9.74
N VAL A 50 6.99 -9.60 8.72
CA VAL A 50 6.08 -8.58 8.19
C VAL A 50 5.06 -8.08 9.21
N TYR A 51 4.63 -8.94 10.15
CA TYR A 51 3.68 -8.53 11.17
C TYR A 51 4.34 -7.70 12.28
N ASP A 52 5.63 -7.93 12.55
CA ASP A 52 6.40 -7.11 13.47
C ASP A 52 6.62 -5.71 12.91
N GLU A 53 6.96 -5.60 11.63
CA GLU A 53 7.04 -4.31 10.94
C GLU A 53 5.69 -3.58 10.89
N ALA A 54 4.59 -4.30 10.66
CA ALA A 54 3.25 -3.73 10.69
C ALA A 54 2.89 -3.19 12.08
N ARG A 55 3.23 -3.93 13.16
CA ARG A 55 3.03 -3.48 14.55
C ARG A 55 3.87 -2.25 14.86
N ALA A 56 5.15 -2.28 14.50
CA ALA A 56 6.07 -1.16 14.70
C ALA A 56 5.54 0.11 14.00
N LEU A 57 5.09 -0.02 12.76
CA LEU A 57 4.52 1.07 11.99
C LEU A 57 3.26 1.63 12.64
N CYS A 58 2.33 0.78 13.05
CA CYS A 58 1.07 1.19 13.69
C CYS A 58 1.26 1.80 15.07
N SER A 59 2.34 1.50 15.79
CA SER A 59 2.58 1.98 17.16
C SER A 59 2.71 3.50 17.27
N HIS A 60 2.93 4.18 16.16
CA HIS A 60 3.04 5.63 16.09
C HIS A 60 1.70 6.35 15.97
N PHE A 61 0.59 5.63 15.74
CA PHE A 61 -0.72 6.19 15.41
C PHE A 61 -1.78 5.80 16.43
N ASP A 62 -2.73 6.72 16.66
CA ASP A 62 -3.88 6.49 17.56
C ASP A 62 -4.99 5.67 16.87
N SER A 63 -5.04 5.74 15.55
CA SER A 63 -5.97 4.98 14.72
C SER A 63 -5.40 4.75 13.32
N ALA A 64 -5.94 3.75 12.65
CA ALA A 64 -5.53 3.42 11.28
C ALA A 64 -6.71 2.93 10.44
N SER A 65 -6.64 3.15 9.14
CA SER A 65 -7.46 2.46 8.14
C SER A 65 -6.60 1.51 7.33
N LEU A 66 -7.17 0.37 6.93
CA LEU A 66 -6.51 -0.67 6.14
C LEU A 66 -7.45 -1.17 5.06
N CYS A 67 -7.03 -1.10 3.79
CA CYS A 67 -7.80 -1.68 2.70
C CYS A 67 -7.54 -3.19 2.56
N LEU A 68 -8.62 -3.94 2.39
CA LEU A 68 -8.58 -5.39 2.12
C LEU A 68 -8.61 -5.70 0.61
N SER A 69 -9.19 -4.80 -0.19
CA SER A 69 -9.48 -4.98 -1.62
C SER A 69 -8.38 -4.42 -2.56
N LYS A 70 -7.13 -4.47 -2.13
CA LYS A 70 -5.95 -4.11 -2.93
C LYS A 70 -5.02 -5.32 -3.02
N GLY A 71 -3.74 -5.20 -2.71
CA GLY A 71 -2.79 -6.31 -2.73
C GLY A 71 -3.20 -7.52 -1.86
N LEU A 72 -4.02 -7.31 -0.83
CA LEU A 72 -4.58 -8.41 -0.04
C LEU A 72 -5.65 -9.24 -0.78
N GLY A 73 -6.20 -8.73 -1.89
CA GLY A 73 -7.05 -9.51 -2.79
C GLY A 73 -8.44 -9.88 -2.27
N ALA A 74 -8.92 -9.27 -1.18
CA ALA A 74 -10.33 -9.44 -0.81
C ALA A 74 -11.22 -8.70 -1.81
N PRO A 75 -12.47 -9.19 -2.07
CA PRO A 75 -13.33 -8.62 -3.11
C PRO A 75 -13.75 -7.18 -2.80
N VAL A 76 -13.85 -6.83 -1.52
CA VAL A 76 -14.27 -5.50 -1.05
C VAL A 76 -13.86 -5.29 0.39
N GLY A 77 -13.74 -4.04 0.82
CA GLY A 77 -13.74 -3.66 2.21
C GLY A 77 -12.47 -2.99 2.70
N SER A 78 -12.65 -2.33 3.83
CA SER A 78 -11.57 -1.73 4.60
C SER A 78 -11.85 -1.93 6.09
N LEU A 79 -10.79 -1.98 6.88
CA LEU A 79 -10.85 -2.05 8.33
C LEU A 79 -10.47 -0.68 8.89
N VAL A 80 -11.11 -0.33 10.01
CA VAL A 80 -10.72 0.80 10.85
C VAL A 80 -10.27 0.24 12.19
N LEU A 81 -9.10 0.65 12.63
CA LEU A 81 -8.42 0.21 13.85
C LEU A 81 -8.23 1.40 14.80
N GLY A 82 -8.29 1.16 16.10
CA GLY A 82 -8.08 2.17 17.11
C GLY A 82 -8.54 1.71 18.48
N SER A 83 -8.62 2.63 19.45
CA SER A 83 -9.11 2.34 20.80
C SER A 83 -10.57 1.84 20.79
N ARG A 84 -11.00 1.20 21.86
CA ARG A 84 -12.40 0.75 22.00
C ARG A 84 -13.40 1.90 21.84
N ASP A 85 -13.08 3.05 22.40
CA ASP A 85 -13.96 4.23 22.34
C ASP A 85 -14.02 4.80 20.92
N PHE A 86 -12.88 4.91 20.25
CA PHE A 86 -12.81 5.30 18.85
C PHE A 86 -13.66 4.35 17.98
N ILE A 87 -13.50 3.05 18.13
CA ILE A 87 -14.25 2.05 17.33
C ILE A 87 -15.75 2.09 17.65
N ARG A 88 -16.15 2.34 18.91
CA ARG A 88 -17.55 2.52 19.26
C ARG A 88 -18.18 3.71 18.53
N GLN A 89 -17.48 4.84 18.48
CA GLN A 89 -17.91 6.03 17.74
C GLN A 89 -17.91 5.77 16.23
N ALA A 90 -16.86 5.16 15.70
CA ALA A 90 -16.75 4.83 14.27
C ALA A 90 -17.89 3.93 13.79
N ARG A 91 -18.30 2.93 14.58
CA ARG A 91 -19.47 2.09 14.28
C ARG A 91 -20.77 2.89 14.20
N ARG A 92 -20.98 3.84 15.12
CA ARG A 92 -22.15 4.72 15.11
C ARG A 92 -22.12 5.62 13.86
N THR A 93 -21.00 6.26 13.60
CA THR A 93 -20.82 7.13 12.44
C THR A 93 -21.03 6.36 11.13
N ARG A 94 -20.47 5.15 11.00
CA ARG A 94 -20.70 4.28 9.85
C ARG A 94 -22.20 4.02 9.62
N LYS A 95 -22.96 3.77 10.70
CA LYS A 95 -24.41 3.55 10.60
C LYS A 95 -25.16 4.80 10.15
N ILE A 96 -24.80 5.97 10.68
CA ILE A 96 -25.40 7.26 10.32
C ILE A 96 -25.17 7.58 8.84
N LEU A 97 -23.96 7.29 8.33
CA LEU A 97 -23.59 7.52 6.94
C LEU A 97 -24.09 6.45 5.95
N GLY A 98 -24.94 5.52 6.40
CA GLY A 98 -25.51 4.48 5.53
C GLY A 98 -24.62 3.25 5.31
N GLY A 99 -23.40 3.19 5.89
CA GLY A 99 -22.45 2.08 5.72
C GLY A 99 -22.71 0.84 6.58
N GLY A 100 -23.86 0.72 7.25
CA GLY A 100 -24.19 -0.39 8.11
C GLY A 100 -24.80 -1.58 7.38
N MET A 101 -23.97 -2.44 6.81
CA MET A 101 -24.41 -3.70 6.21
C MET A 101 -24.82 -4.73 7.29
N ARG A 102 -25.98 -5.36 7.13
CA ARG A 102 -26.53 -6.30 8.15
C ARG A 102 -25.88 -7.68 8.06
N GLN A 103 -25.65 -8.20 6.87
CA GLN A 103 -25.06 -9.52 6.63
C GLN A 103 -23.66 -9.37 6.03
N ALA A 104 -22.73 -8.78 6.77
CA ALA A 104 -21.36 -8.55 6.33
C ALA A 104 -20.44 -9.79 6.49
N GLY A 105 -20.96 -10.91 7.02
CA GLY A 105 -20.16 -12.10 7.34
C GLY A 105 -19.41 -12.70 6.14
N VAL A 106 -20.04 -12.72 4.96
CA VAL A 106 -19.40 -13.20 3.72
C VAL A 106 -18.17 -12.37 3.37
N LEU A 107 -18.30 -11.04 3.45
CA LEU A 107 -17.19 -10.12 3.18
C LEU A 107 -16.10 -10.19 4.27
N ALA A 108 -16.53 -10.34 5.53
CA ALA A 108 -15.61 -10.51 6.64
C ALA A 108 -14.81 -11.82 6.53
N ALA A 109 -15.42 -12.91 6.10
CA ALA A 109 -14.74 -14.18 5.85
C ALA A 109 -13.66 -14.06 4.77
N ALA A 110 -13.98 -13.40 3.65
CA ALA A 110 -13.01 -13.12 2.60
C ALA A 110 -11.85 -12.25 3.10
N GLY A 111 -12.14 -11.20 3.89
CA GLY A 111 -11.13 -10.35 4.52
C GLY A 111 -10.25 -11.12 5.52
N HIS A 112 -10.85 -12.00 6.31
CA HIS A 112 -10.13 -12.86 7.26
C HIS A 112 -9.19 -13.82 6.54
N TYR A 113 -9.66 -14.47 5.48
CA TYR A 113 -8.82 -15.32 4.62
C TYR A 113 -7.63 -14.54 4.03
N ALA A 114 -7.89 -13.34 3.49
CA ALA A 114 -6.85 -12.48 2.94
C ALA A 114 -5.78 -12.11 3.97
N LEU A 115 -6.18 -11.78 5.20
CA LEU A 115 -5.24 -11.46 6.28
C LEU A 115 -4.42 -12.67 6.72
N GLN A 116 -4.98 -13.88 6.70
CA GLN A 116 -4.27 -15.09 7.08
C GLN A 116 -3.32 -15.59 5.99
N HIS A 117 -3.69 -15.47 4.71
CA HIS A 117 -3.01 -16.16 3.62
C HIS A 117 -2.29 -15.24 2.64
N HIS A 118 -2.71 -13.97 2.50
CA HIS A 118 -2.21 -13.11 1.45
C HIS A 118 -1.15 -12.09 1.91
N VAL A 119 -1.05 -11.80 3.21
CA VAL A 119 -0.08 -10.80 3.70
C VAL A 119 1.34 -11.17 3.30
N ARG A 120 1.77 -12.41 3.55
CA ARG A 120 3.13 -12.86 3.20
C ARG A 120 3.36 -12.96 1.69
N ARG A 121 2.30 -13.16 0.90
CA ARG A 121 2.37 -13.21 -0.56
C ARG A 121 2.61 -11.86 -1.22
N LEU A 122 2.45 -10.75 -0.51
CA LEU A 122 2.79 -9.43 -1.03
C LEU A 122 4.27 -9.34 -1.48
N ALA A 123 5.15 -10.14 -0.89
CA ALA A 123 6.54 -10.25 -1.34
C ALA A 123 6.67 -10.76 -2.79
N GLU A 124 5.75 -11.64 -3.23
CA GLU A 124 5.72 -12.10 -4.63
C GLU A 124 5.34 -10.97 -5.59
N ASP A 125 4.39 -10.10 -5.20
CA ASP A 125 3.98 -8.96 -6.00
C ASP A 125 5.12 -7.94 -6.13
N HIS A 126 5.87 -7.71 -5.04
CA HIS A 126 7.06 -6.86 -5.07
C HIS A 126 8.13 -7.44 -6.01
N ALA A 127 8.39 -8.74 -5.93
CA ALA A 127 9.36 -9.41 -6.79
C ALA A 127 8.94 -9.39 -8.28
N ARG A 128 7.63 -9.54 -8.57
CA ARG A 128 7.11 -9.42 -9.94
C ARG A 128 7.27 -8.00 -10.48
N LEU A 129 6.97 -6.99 -9.65
CA LEU A 129 7.15 -5.60 -10.04
C LEU A 129 8.63 -5.27 -10.28
N ASP A 130 9.52 -5.78 -9.44
CA ASP A 130 10.97 -5.60 -9.60
C ASP A 130 11.44 -6.14 -10.96
N ARG A 131 11.00 -7.35 -11.33
CA ARG A 131 11.29 -7.93 -12.64
C ARG A 131 10.76 -7.08 -13.80
N LEU A 132 9.53 -6.55 -13.66
CA LEU A 132 8.95 -5.66 -14.68
C LEU A 132 9.76 -4.37 -14.81
N ALA A 133 10.10 -3.74 -13.70
CA ALA A 133 10.89 -2.50 -13.70
C ALA A 133 12.27 -2.69 -14.32
N GLN A 134 12.96 -3.79 -13.97
CA GLN A 134 14.25 -4.15 -14.57
C GLN A 134 14.12 -4.43 -16.08
N GLY A 135 13.08 -5.15 -16.50
CA GLY A 135 12.81 -5.42 -17.91
C GLY A 135 12.55 -4.15 -18.73
N LEU A 136 11.79 -3.21 -18.19
CA LEU A 136 11.55 -1.90 -18.84
C LEU A 136 12.84 -1.07 -18.93
N ALA A 137 13.63 -1.04 -17.88
CA ALA A 137 14.92 -0.35 -17.86
C ALA A 137 15.90 -0.97 -18.86
N GLU A 138 15.92 -2.30 -18.97
CA GLU A 138 16.75 -3.01 -19.96
C GLU A 138 16.29 -2.73 -21.38
N ALA A 139 14.99 -2.82 -21.65
CA ALA A 139 14.42 -2.50 -22.96
C ALA A 139 14.76 -1.06 -23.39
N ASN A 140 14.70 -0.10 -22.45
CA ASN A 140 15.10 1.29 -22.70
C ASN A 140 16.58 1.45 -23.06
N ARG A 141 17.45 0.58 -22.55
CA ARG A 141 18.90 0.62 -22.85
C ARG A 141 19.25 -0.08 -24.14
N SER A 142 18.68 -1.26 -24.37
CA SER A 142 19.14 -2.19 -25.42
C SER A 142 18.33 -2.13 -26.71
N HIS A 143 17.06 -1.68 -26.68
CA HIS A 143 16.22 -1.64 -27.87
C HIS A 143 16.31 -0.29 -28.59
N PRO A 144 16.82 -0.23 -29.85
CA PRO A 144 17.09 1.05 -30.53
C PRO A 144 15.88 2.00 -30.61
N ALA A 145 14.67 1.46 -30.81
CA ALA A 145 13.45 2.28 -30.89
C ALA A 145 12.98 2.85 -29.55
N LEU A 146 13.45 2.31 -28.42
CA LEU A 146 13.04 2.69 -27.07
C LEU A 146 14.13 3.46 -26.32
N GLN A 147 15.34 3.50 -26.85
CA GLN A 147 16.49 4.09 -26.17
C GLN A 147 16.24 5.54 -25.75
N GLY A 148 16.33 5.79 -24.43
CA GLY A 148 16.08 7.10 -23.83
C GLY A 148 14.61 7.52 -23.79
N LYS A 149 13.66 6.64 -24.14
CA LYS A 149 12.23 6.98 -24.23
C LYS A 149 11.38 6.47 -23.07
N ILE A 150 11.96 5.67 -22.18
CA ILE A 150 11.30 5.14 -20.98
C ILE A 150 12.14 5.51 -19.76
N THR A 151 11.56 6.27 -18.84
CA THR A 151 12.16 6.54 -17.52
C THR A 151 11.40 5.74 -16.47
N VAL A 152 12.06 4.76 -15.87
CA VAL A 152 11.51 4.00 -14.74
C VAL A 152 11.83 4.75 -13.46
N LEU A 153 10.81 5.21 -12.75
CA LEU A 153 10.97 5.93 -11.48
C LEU A 153 11.31 4.96 -10.34
N PRO A 154 11.97 5.42 -9.27
CA PRO A 154 12.30 4.57 -8.12
C PRO A 154 11.05 3.91 -7.52
N TRP A 155 11.14 2.62 -7.22
CA TRP A 155 10.05 1.81 -6.65
C TRP A 155 10.50 1.11 -5.36
N GLN A 156 9.56 0.78 -4.48
CA GLN A 156 9.83 0.09 -3.21
C GLN A 156 8.77 -0.97 -2.87
N THR A 157 7.63 -0.94 -3.52
CA THR A 157 6.49 -1.82 -3.26
C THR A 157 5.94 -2.39 -4.58
N ASN A 158 4.64 -2.59 -4.67
CA ASN A 158 3.94 -3.10 -5.86
C ASN A 158 3.38 -2.00 -6.76
N ILE A 159 3.92 -0.79 -6.70
CA ILE A 159 3.54 0.33 -7.57
C ILE A 159 4.79 0.84 -8.28
N LEU A 160 4.70 0.94 -9.60
CA LEU A 160 5.72 1.47 -10.48
C LEU A 160 5.14 2.66 -11.24
N PHE A 161 5.90 3.74 -11.30
CA PHE A 161 5.67 4.83 -12.24
C PHE A 161 6.74 4.83 -13.31
N THR A 162 6.31 5.08 -14.53
CA THR A 162 7.19 5.23 -15.69
C THR A 162 6.79 6.47 -16.47
N ASP A 163 7.76 7.29 -16.81
CA ASP A 163 7.56 8.38 -17.75
C ASP A 163 7.91 7.89 -19.16
N LEU A 164 7.02 8.16 -20.11
CA LEU A 164 7.17 7.76 -21.49
C LEU A 164 7.35 8.99 -22.36
N HIS A 165 8.31 8.95 -23.26
CA HIS A 165 8.46 9.99 -24.28
C HIS A 165 7.22 10.04 -25.19
N ALA A 166 6.83 11.24 -25.63
CA ALA A 166 5.62 11.47 -26.42
C ALA A 166 5.52 10.62 -27.69
N GLU A 167 6.66 10.25 -28.29
CA GLU A 167 6.70 9.41 -29.48
C GLU A 167 6.24 7.97 -29.24
N VAL A 168 6.47 7.41 -28.05
CA VAL A 168 6.15 6.01 -27.74
C VAL A 168 4.89 5.85 -26.91
N ALA A 169 4.49 6.88 -26.16
CA ALA A 169 3.37 6.83 -25.24
C ALA A 169 2.04 6.41 -25.91
N PRO A 170 1.64 6.93 -27.08
CA PRO A 170 0.37 6.55 -27.71
C PRO A 170 0.32 5.06 -28.08
N ALA A 171 1.38 4.55 -28.71
CA ALA A 171 1.45 3.15 -29.13
C ALA A 171 1.48 2.20 -27.92
N PHE A 172 2.23 2.54 -26.88
CA PHE A 172 2.29 1.76 -25.64
C PHE A 172 0.93 1.75 -24.92
N THR A 173 0.27 2.89 -24.80
CA THR A 173 -1.05 2.98 -24.15
C THR A 173 -2.11 2.20 -24.94
N ALA A 174 -2.09 2.30 -26.27
CA ALA A 174 -3.01 1.54 -27.13
C ALA A 174 -2.79 0.02 -27.01
N TRP A 175 -1.55 -0.43 -26.88
CA TRP A 175 -1.24 -1.84 -26.67
C TRP A 175 -1.72 -2.35 -25.29
N LEU A 176 -1.56 -1.55 -24.23
CA LEU A 176 -2.04 -1.92 -22.88
C LEU A 176 -3.57 -1.99 -22.77
N ALA A 177 -4.30 -1.35 -23.68
CA ALA A 177 -5.77 -1.33 -23.70
C ALA A 177 -6.40 -2.55 -24.39
N GLN A 178 -5.61 -3.44 -24.97
CA GLN A 178 -6.05 -4.71 -25.60
C GLN A 178 -6.18 -5.84 -24.57
#